data_d9353069b1d1dee2a9af8490ee8e5546
#
_entry.id   d9353069b1d1dee2a9af8490ee8e5546
#
_cell.length_a   1.000
_cell.length_b   1.000
_cell.length_c   1.000
_cell.angle_alpha   90.00
_cell.angle_beta   90.00
_cell.angle_gamma   90.00
#
_symmetry.space_group_name_H-M   'P 1'
#
loop_
_entity.id
_entity.type
_entity.pdbx_description
1 polymer ?
#
loop_
_entity_poly.entity_id
_entity_poly.type
_entity_poly.pdbx_seq_one_letter_code
_entity_poly.pdbx_strand_id
1 'polypeptide(L)'
;MTIASVDRTIQLISTGAIAGSTCSPDLAKAPWEFDSGTPGYGPGSSMGDVIPAGSPRQGQLPESYRSAGTEELRERIRAAKETLGDRVVILGHFYQRDEVLQHADFVGDSFQLAQAARSRPAAEAIIFCGVHFMAETADLLSGPEQAVILPNLAAGCSMADMADIDSVTECWEQLEELYGTEPDADGRVPVIPVTYMNSSAALKGFCGEHGGIVCTSSNAETVLEWAFERGQRVLFFPDQHLGRNTAKAMGVPLEQMPMWNPRKPLGGSTAEELDAARVILWHGFCSVHKRFTVDQITTARAEHPGVRVIVHPECPMPVVDAADEYGSTDYIRKAIAAAPAGSTFAIGTEINMVQRLAAQHPEHTIFCLDPVVCPCSTMYRIHSGYLAWVLEALIAGDDKPAEVLNRITVSEDVAGYARIALERMLAAKPPAGAAAAVVEPVEASTTDTGDAAAPPVETSTTHAGA
;
A
#
# COMPACT_ATOMS: atom_id res chain seq x y z
N MET A 1 2.03 42.64 -0.43
CA MET A 1 1.12 41.56 -0.82
C MET A 1 -0.26 41.93 -0.32
N THR A 2 -1.16 42.28 -1.20
CA THR A 2 -2.48 42.80 -0.87
C THR A 2 -3.42 41.63 -0.52
N ILE A 3 -4.25 41.84 0.51
CA ILE A 3 -5.27 40.92 1.01
C ILE A 3 -6.15 40.29 -0.10
N ALA A 4 -6.27 40.95 -1.25
CA ALA A 4 -6.98 40.45 -2.44
C ALA A 4 -6.38 39.18 -3.10
N SER A 5 -5.10 38.85 -2.85
CA SER A 5 -4.48 37.64 -3.41
C SER A 5 -4.74 36.38 -2.54
N VAL A 6 -4.96 36.60 -1.25
CA VAL A 6 -5.28 35.52 -0.28
C VAL A 6 -6.73 35.10 -0.49
N ASP A 7 -7.66 36.04 -0.68
CA ASP A 7 -9.07 35.75 -0.95
C ASP A 7 -9.28 34.97 -2.26
N ARG A 8 -8.50 35.23 -3.30
CA ARG A 8 -8.57 34.46 -4.54
C ARG A 8 -8.11 33.02 -4.37
N THR A 9 -7.11 32.79 -3.55
CA THR A 9 -6.60 31.44 -3.28
C THR A 9 -7.63 30.68 -2.44
N ILE A 10 -8.22 31.30 -1.43
CA ILE A 10 -9.29 30.70 -0.59
C ILE A 10 -10.56 30.47 -1.41
N GLN A 11 -10.94 31.38 -2.31
CA GLN A 11 -12.09 31.18 -3.20
C GLN A 11 -11.89 30.04 -4.20
N LEU A 12 -10.70 29.87 -4.76
CA LEU A 12 -10.37 28.72 -5.62
C LEU A 12 -10.42 27.39 -4.85
N ILE A 13 -10.03 27.41 -3.57
CA ILE A 13 -10.12 26.25 -2.70
C ILE A 13 -11.59 25.99 -2.29
N SER A 14 -12.42 27.04 -2.14
CA SER A 14 -13.79 26.88 -1.63
C SER A 14 -14.87 26.63 -2.70
N THR A 15 -14.63 26.92 -3.99
CA THR A 15 -15.70 26.94 -4.99
C THR A 15 -15.62 25.92 -6.12
N GLY A 16 -14.58 25.15 -6.26
CA GLY A 16 -14.55 24.26 -7.41
C GLY A 16 -13.51 23.15 -7.35
N ALA A 17 -12.34 23.48 -6.85
CA ALA A 17 -11.27 22.52 -6.78
C ALA A 17 -11.49 21.48 -5.67
N ILE A 18 -12.31 21.81 -4.65
CA ILE A 18 -12.62 20.88 -3.57
C ILE A 18 -13.80 19.96 -3.93
N ALA A 19 -14.71 20.40 -4.80
CA ALA A 19 -15.71 19.48 -5.39
C ALA A 19 -15.04 18.41 -6.25
N GLY A 20 -13.80 18.67 -6.63
CA GLY A 20 -12.89 17.78 -7.28
C GLY A 20 -11.84 17.19 -6.34
N SER A 21 -12.06 17.09 -5.02
CA SER A 21 -11.05 16.50 -4.14
C SER A 21 -10.85 15.02 -4.48
N THR A 22 -9.60 14.59 -4.47
CA THR A 22 -9.19 13.20 -4.69
C THR A 22 -9.85 12.18 -3.76
N CYS A 23 -10.70 12.64 -2.84
CA CYS A 23 -11.44 11.86 -1.88
C CYS A 23 -12.90 11.58 -2.30
N SER A 24 -13.38 12.11 -3.43
CA SER A 24 -14.72 11.81 -3.95
C SER A 24 -14.70 10.55 -4.82
N PRO A 25 -15.64 9.61 -4.65
CA PRO A 25 -15.80 8.47 -5.56
C PRO A 25 -15.96 8.87 -7.03
N ASP A 26 -16.54 10.06 -7.28
CA ASP A 26 -16.72 10.61 -8.63
C ASP A 26 -15.41 11.14 -9.25
N LEU A 27 -14.37 11.26 -8.46
CA LEU A 27 -13.01 11.62 -8.92
C LEU A 27 -12.13 10.45 -9.26
N ALA A 28 -12.68 9.30 -9.21
CA ALA A 28 -12.09 8.17 -9.86
C ALA A 28 -11.94 8.36 -11.39
N LYS A 29 -12.24 9.53 -11.93
CA LYS A 29 -12.04 9.89 -13.33
C LYS A 29 -10.73 10.62 -13.55
N ALA A 30 -9.62 10.03 -13.06
CA ALA A 30 -8.32 10.49 -13.53
C ALA A 30 -8.20 10.23 -15.06
N PRO A 31 -7.45 11.07 -15.79
CA PRO A 31 -7.34 10.97 -17.24
C PRO A 31 -6.99 9.59 -17.77
N TRP A 32 -6.32 8.73 -16.98
CA TRP A 32 -5.99 7.35 -17.32
C TRP A 32 -7.13 6.35 -17.14
N GLU A 33 -8.25 6.72 -16.52
CA GLU A 33 -9.46 5.90 -16.43
C GLU A 33 -10.33 5.98 -17.69
N PHE A 34 -10.05 6.98 -18.51
CA PHE A 34 -10.64 7.06 -19.84
C PHE A 34 -9.68 6.37 -20.81
N ASP A 35 -10.23 5.50 -21.63
CA ASP A 35 -9.49 4.98 -22.78
C ASP A 35 -9.10 6.17 -23.69
N SER A 36 -7.94 6.74 -23.41
CA SER A 36 -7.35 7.79 -24.23
C SER A 36 -6.67 7.23 -25.48
N GLY A 37 -6.80 5.92 -25.72
CA GLY A 37 -6.05 5.23 -26.76
C GLY A 37 -4.58 5.05 -26.42
N THR A 38 -4.13 5.52 -25.26
CA THR A 38 -2.77 5.32 -24.78
C THR A 38 -2.69 3.94 -24.17
N PRO A 39 -1.76 3.06 -24.56
CA PRO A 39 -1.57 1.78 -23.90
C PRO A 39 -1.18 2.03 -22.45
N GLY A 40 -2.11 1.88 -21.52
CA GLY A 40 -1.86 1.96 -20.11
C GLY A 40 -2.26 0.65 -19.47
N TYR A 41 -1.32 -0.01 -18.81
CA TYR A 41 -1.58 -1.19 -17.99
C TYR A 41 -2.17 -0.83 -16.62
N GLY A 42 -2.36 0.42 -16.38
CA GLY A 42 -2.78 0.98 -15.13
C GLY A 42 -1.71 1.89 -14.54
N PRO A 43 -2.03 2.59 -13.44
CA PRO A 43 -1.04 3.40 -12.73
C PRO A 43 0.10 2.50 -12.23
N GLY A 44 1.32 2.92 -12.45
CA GLY A 44 2.52 2.19 -12.03
C GLY A 44 3.22 1.40 -13.11
N SER A 45 2.64 1.30 -14.32
CA SER A 45 3.39 0.80 -15.46
C SER A 45 4.27 1.91 -16.02
N SER A 46 5.54 1.62 -16.22
CA SER A 46 6.46 2.49 -16.95
C SER A 46 6.47 2.16 -18.43
N MET A 47 7.14 3.01 -19.23
CA MET A 47 7.30 2.73 -20.66
C MET A 47 8.14 1.48 -20.94
N GLY A 48 8.98 1.06 -19.96
CA GLY A 48 9.77 -0.16 -20.02
C GLY A 48 9.04 -1.42 -19.55
N ASP A 49 7.88 -1.29 -18.93
CA ASP A 49 7.13 -2.45 -18.45
C ASP A 49 6.53 -3.23 -19.65
N VAL A 50 6.70 -4.53 -19.62
CA VAL A 50 6.10 -5.41 -20.62
C VAL A 50 4.63 -5.62 -20.27
N ILE A 51 3.76 -5.01 -21.08
CA ILE A 51 2.31 -5.18 -20.93
C ILE A 51 1.89 -6.41 -21.74
N PRO A 52 1.36 -7.48 -21.11
CA PRO A 52 0.92 -8.66 -21.82
C PRO A 52 -0.17 -8.33 -22.86
N ALA A 53 -0.09 -8.98 -24.01
CA ALA A 53 -1.12 -8.84 -25.03
C ALA A 53 -2.48 -9.27 -24.47
N GLY A 54 -3.50 -8.43 -24.67
CA GLY A 54 -4.85 -8.71 -24.15
C GLY A 54 -5.06 -8.32 -22.68
N SER A 55 -4.10 -7.65 -22.05
CA SER A 55 -4.31 -7.10 -20.71
C SER A 55 -5.54 -6.20 -20.67
N PRO A 56 -6.36 -6.29 -19.60
CA PRO A 56 -7.58 -5.54 -19.52
C PRO A 56 -7.30 -4.05 -19.36
N ARG A 57 -8.20 -3.23 -19.90
CA ARG A 57 -8.21 -1.78 -19.67
C ARG A 57 -9.37 -1.43 -18.76
N GLN A 58 -9.20 -0.39 -17.93
CA GLN A 58 -10.28 0.08 -17.09
C GLN A 58 -11.48 0.52 -17.93
N GLY A 59 -12.57 -0.22 -17.82
CA GLY A 59 -13.87 0.14 -18.38
C GLY A 59 -14.57 1.18 -17.50
N GLN A 60 -15.58 1.87 -18.08
CA GLN A 60 -16.48 2.70 -17.27
C GLN A 60 -17.32 1.81 -16.36
N LEU A 61 -17.37 2.16 -15.07
CA LEU A 61 -18.30 1.51 -14.14
C LEU A 61 -19.75 1.75 -14.64
N PRO A 62 -20.52 0.67 -14.92
CA PRO A 62 -21.89 0.83 -15.40
C PRO A 62 -22.77 1.66 -14.46
N GLU A 63 -23.74 2.39 -15.01
CA GLU A 63 -24.59 3.29 -14.23
C GLU A 63 -25.33 2.57 -13.10
N SER A 64 -25.72 1.32 -13.30
CA SER A 64 -26.39 0.49 -12.29
C SER A 64 -25.59 0.22 -11.03
N TYR A 65 -24.25 0.38 -11.08
CA TYR A 65 -23.38 0.29 -9.90
C TYR A 65 -23.00 1.67 -9.38
N ARG A 66 -22.92 2.65 -10.27
CA ARG A 66 -22.52 4.02 -9.93
C ARG A 66 -23.61 4.78 -9.18
N SER A 67 -24.88 4.56 -9.57
CA SER A 67 -26.07 5.20 -8.96
C SER A 67 -26.68 4.39 -7.81
N ALA A 68 -26.24 3.15 -7.61
CA ALA A 68 -26.74 2.29 -6.54
C ALA A 68 -26.35 2.83 -5.15
N GLY A 69 -27.28 2.73 -4.19
CA GLY A 69 -27.02 3.10 -2.80
C GLY A 69 -26.11 2.12 -2.09
N THR A 70 -25.46 2.58 -1.02
CA THR A 70 -24.51 1.77 -0.23
C THR A 70 -25.11 0.44 0.24
N GLU A 71 -26.35 0.47 0.72
CA GLU A 71 -27.04 -0.73 1.21
C GLU A 71 -27.36 -1.70 0.08
N GLU A 72 -27.83 -1.21 -1.06
CA GLU A 72 -28.07 -2.01 -2.25
C GLU A 72 -26.77 -2.71 -2.71
N LEU A 73 -25.67 -1.96 -2.78
CA LEU A 73 -24.36 -2.54 -3.16
C LEU A 73 -23.90 -3.59 -2.15
N ARG A 74 -24.10 -3.36 -0.86
CA ARG A 74 -23.78 -4.33 0.19
C ARG A 74 -24.51 -5.65 -0.03
N GLU A 75 -25.83 -5.59 -0.25
CA GLU A 75 -26.65 -6.78 -0.50
C GLU A 75 -26.25 -7.50 -1.82
N ARG A 76 -25.96 -6.74 -2.87
CA ARG A 76 -25.50 -7.31 -4.15
C ARG A 76 -24.16 -8.04 -4.00
N ILE A 77 -23.20 -7.44 -3.30
CA ILE A 77 -21.91 -8.08 -3.01
C ILE A 77 -22.10 -9.36 -2.20
N ARG A 78 -22.94 -9.31 -1.16
CA ARG A 78 -23.26 -10.48 -0.33
C ARG A 78 -23.88 -11.61 -1.15
N ALA A 79 -24.87 -11.30 -1.96
CA ALA A 79 -25.55 -12.29 -2.82
C ALA A 79 -24.60 -12.89 -3.87
N ALA A 80 -23.75 -12.06 -4.48
CA ALA A 80 -22.75 -12.52 -5.43
C ALA A 80 -21.72 -13.45 -4.76
N LYS A 81 -21.25 -13.08 -3.57
CA LYS A 81 -20.31 -13.87 -2.79
C LYS A 81 -20.91 -15.22 -2.37
N GLU A 82 -22.17 -15.25 -1.92
CA GLU A 82 -22.90 -16.48 -1.63
C GLU A 82 -23.04 -17.40 -2.85
N THR A 83 -23.32 -16.83 -4.02
CA THR A 83 -23.45 -17.59 -5.27
C THR A 83 -22.11 -18.16 -5.72
N LEU A 84 -21.02 -17.42 -5.56
CA LEU A 84 -19.68 -17.84 -5.96
C LEU A 84 -19.07 -18.83 -4.95
N GLY A 85 -19.40 -18.70 -3.66
CA GLY A 85 -18.87 -19.57 -2.60
C GLY A 85 -17.34 -19.64 -2.57
N ASP A 86 -16.79 -20.83 -2.44
CA ASP A 86 -15.34 -21.08 -2.36
C ASP A 86 -14.59 -20.84 -3.69
N ARG A 87 -15.31 -20.54 -4.78
CA ARG A 87 -14.72 -20.22 -6.08
C ARG A 87 -14.03 -18.85 -6.07
N VAL A 88 -14.37 -18.00 -5.12
CA VAL A 88 -13.79 -16.65 -4.99
C VAL A 88 -13.21 -16.44 -3.61
N VAL A 89 -12.10 -15.73 -3.53
CA VAL A 89 -11.54 -15.19 -2.28
C VAL A 89 -11.31 -13.70 -2.42
N ILE A 90 -11.71 -12.93 -1.42
CA ILE A 90 -11.54 -11.46 -1.39
C ILE A 90 -10.44 -11.12 -0.39
N LEU A 91 -9.36 -10.54 -0.87
CA LEU A 91 -8.23 -10.06 -0.07
C LEU A 91 -8.32 -8.55 0.07
N GLY A 92 -8.26 -8.03 1.30
CA GLY A 92 -8.40 -6.61 1.60
C GLY A 92 -7.22 -6.05 2.38
N HIS A 93 -6.61 -4.97 1.86
CA HIS A 93 -5.52 -4.29 2.57
C HIS A 93 -6.06 -3.41 3.70
N PHE A 94 -5.32 -3.26 4.81
CA PHE A 94 -5.71 -2.44 5.97
C PHE A 94 -6.09 -0.98 5.63
N TYR A 95 -5.61 -0.43 4.52
CA TYR A 95 -5.92 0.94 4.10
C TYR A 95 -7.20 1.08 3.27
N GLN A 96 -7.87 -0.03 3.01
CA GLN A 96 -9.17 0.01 2.33
C GLN A 96 -10.28 0.54 3.23
N ARG A 97 -11.35 1.05 2.59
CA ARG A 97 -12.57 1.51 3.25
C ARG A 97 -13.32 0.35 3.89
N ASP A 98 -14.00 0.61 5.00
CA ASP A 98 -14.78 -0.41 5.71
C ASP A 98 -15.91 -0.99 4.86
N GLU A 99 -16.52 -0.17 3.99
CA GLU A 99 -17.54 -0.64 3.04
C GLU A 99 -17.05 -1.72 2.05
N VAL A 100 -15.74 -1.84 1.86
CA VAL A 100 -15.10 -2.88 1.05
C VAL A 100 -14.61 -4.01 1.96
N LEU A 101 -13.93 -3.68 3.05
CA LEU A 101 -13.30 -4.68 3.93
C LEU A 101 -14.30 -5.57 4.66
N GLN A 102 -15.52 -5.11 4.93
CA GLN A 102 -16.58 -5.95 5.50
C GLN A 102 -16.90 -7.20 4.67
N HIS A 103 -16.50 -7.23 3.40
CA HIS A 103 -16.70 -8.35 2.49
C HIS A 103 -15.45 -9.20 2.28
N ALA A 104 -14.29 -8.76 2.80
CA ALA A 104 -13.04 -9.47 2.63
C ALA A 104 -12.99 -10.78 3.45
N ASP A 105 -12.38 -11.81 2.88
CA ASP A 105 -12.13 -13.08 3.55
C ASP A 105 -10.84 -13.02 4.39
N PHE A 106 -9.89 -12.17 3.94
CA PHE A 106 -8.65 -11.89 4.65
C PHE A 106 -8.38 -10.38 4.61
N VAL A 107 -8.04 -9.85 5.76
CA VAL A 107 -7.61 -8.46 5.92
C VAL A 107 -6.19 -8.45 6.48
N GLY A 108 -5.26 -7.76 5.81
CA GLY A 108 -3.88 -7.78 6.22
C GLY A 108 -3.03 -6.67 5.61
N ASP A 109 -1.75 -6.69 5.96
CA ASP A 109 -0.71 -5.93 5.27
C ASP A 109 -0.26 -6.64 3.97
N SER A 110 0.64 -6.02 3.21
CA SER A 110 1.11 -6.57 1.94
C SER A 110 1.76 -7.96 2.09
N PHE A 111 2.46 -8.23 3.20
CA PHE A 111 3.09 -9.52 3.45
C PHE A 111 2.06 -10.62 3.76
N GLN A 112 1.11 -10.32 4.64
CA GLN A 112 0.05 -11.24 5.01
C GLN A 112 -0.86 -11.57 3.81
N LEU A 113 -1.18 -10.57 2.98
CA LEU A 113 -2.00 -10.78 1.78
C LEU A 113 -1.26 -11.58 0.71
N ALA A 114 0.06 -11.41 0.57
CA ALA A 114 0.88 -12.26 -0.31
C ALA A 114 0.85 -13.74 0.15
N GLN A 115 0.91 -13.99 1.46
CA GLN A 115 0.76 -15.34 2.02
C GLN A 115 -0.66 -15.88 1.83
N ALA A 116 -1.69 -15.04 2.03
CA ALA A 116 -3.10 -15.41 1.87
C ALA A 116 -3.42 -15.81 0.43
N ALA A 117 -2.86 -15.12 -0.57
CA ALA A 117 -3.03 -15.47 -1.99
C ALA A 117 -2.59 -16.91 -2.28
N ARG A 118 -1.49 -17.39 -1.68
CA ARG A 118 -1.01 -18.77 -1.81
C ARG A 118 -1.86 -19.81 -1.06
N SER A 119 -2.61 -19.38 -0.05
CA SER A 119 -3.31 -20.30 0.87
C SER A 119 -4.63 -20.85 0.33
N ARG A 120 -5.11 -20.36 -0.81
CA ARG A 120 -6.42 -20.74 -1.40
C ARG A 120 -6.29 -21.25 -2.84
N PRO A 121 -5.58 -22.35 -3.05
CA PRO A 121 -5.32 -22.86 -4.42
C PRO A 121 -6.58 -23.37 -5.13
N ALA A 122 -7.68 -23.61 -4.40
CA ALA A 122 -8.96 -24.06 -4.97
C ALA A 122 -9.85 -22.91 -5.47
N ALA A 123 -9.57 -21.66 -5.11
CA ALA A 123 -10.31 -20.51 -5.61
C ALA A 123 -10.01 -20.28 -7.09
N GLU A 124 -11.04 -20.07 -7.91
CA GLU A 124 -10.92 -19.74 -9.34
C GLU A 124 -10.50 -18.28 -9.54
N ALA A 125 -10.93 -17.40 -8.62
CA ALA A 125 -10.62 -15.99 -8.67
C ALA A 125 -10.21 -15.42 -7.30
N ILE A 126 -9.22 -14.53 -7.32
CA ILE A 126 -8.76 -13.73 -6.18
C ILE A 126 -9.11 -12.27 -6.45
N ILE A 127 -10.07 -11.74 -5.70
CA ILE A 127 -10.42 -10.31 -5.78
C ILE A 127 -9.49 -9.54 -4.84
N PHE A 128 -8.61 -8.73 -5.40
CA PHE A 128 -7.61 -8.02 -4.61
C PHE A 128 -8.05 -6.57 -4.34
N CYS A 129 -8.61 -6.30 -3.16
CA CYS A 129 -8.96 -4.96 -2.70
C CYS A 129 -7.74 -4.27 -2.07
N GLY A 130 -6.81 -3.86 -2.92
CA GLY A 130 -5.57 -3.19 -2.59
C GLY A 130 -5.15 -2.24 -3.70
N VAL A 131 -3.90 -2.32 -4.16
CA VAL A 131 -3.38 -1.57 -5.30
C VAL A 131 -2.67 -2.49 -6.28
N HIS A 132 -2.36 -1.96 -7.47
CA HIS A 132 -1.89 -2.72 -8.62
C HIS A 132 -0.71 -3.65 -8.31
N PHE A 133 0.36 -3.15 -7.71
CA PHE A 133 1.54 -3.97 -7.40
C PHE A 133 1.26 -5.13 -6.42
N MET A 134 0.24 -4.99 -5.56
CA MET A 134 -0.20 -6.07 -4.66
C MET A 134 -0.95 -7.14 -5.44
N ALA A 135 -1.77 -6.74 -6.39
CA ALA A 135 -2.47 -7.67 -7.29
C ALA A 135 -1.48 -8.41 -8.19
N GLU A 136 -0.46 -7.74 -8.73
CA GLU A 136 0.66 -8.39 -9.44
C GLU A 136 1.37 -9.43 -8.55
N THR A 137 1.62 -9.08 -7.29
CA THR A 137 2.24 -10.01 -6.33
C THR A 137 1.34 -11.22 -6.08
N ALA A 138 0.03 -11.02 -5.99
CA ALA A 138 -0.92 -12.12 -5.87
C ALA A 138 -0.92 -13.02 -7.13
N ASP A 139 -0.85 -12.45 -8.31
CA ASP A 139 -0.75 -13.19 -9.58
C ASP A 139 0.55 -14.02 -9.66
N LEU A 140 1.66 -13.44 -9.23
CA LEU A 140 2.96 -14.14 -9.17
C LEU A 140 2.96 -15.35 -8.22
N LEU A 141 2.18 -15.28 -7.15
CA LEU A 141 2.17 -16.28 -6.07
C LEU A 141 0.99 -17.24 -6.12
N SER A 142 -0.04 -16.95 -6.91
CA SER A 142 -1.20 -17.81 -7.11
C SER A 142 -0.94 -18.91 -8.15
N GLY A 143 -1.89 -19.84 -8.27
CA GLY A 143 -1.83 -20.88 -9.28
C GLY A 143 -2.12 -20.35 -10.70
N PRO A 144 -1.62 -20.98 -11.75
CA PRO A 144 -1.76 -20.49 -13.13
C PRO A 144 -3.22 -20.44 -13.61
N GLU A 145 -4.10 -21.24 -13.03
CA GLU A 145 -5.53 -21.27 -13.36
C GLU A 145 -6.35 -20.22 -12.59
N GLN A 146 -5.75 -19.58 -11.60
CA GLN A 146 -6.43 -18.57 -10.79
C GLN A 146 -6.40 -17.21 -11.50
N ALA A 147 -7.52 -16.50 -11.48
CA ALA A 147 -7.60 -15.16 -12.00
C ALA A 147 -7.47 -14.14 -10.85
N VAL A 148 -6.44 -13.32 -10.86
CA VAL A 148 -6.35 -12.18 -9.93
C VAL A 148 -7.04 -10.98 -10.53
N ILE A 149 -7.99 -10.41 -9.80
CA ILE A 149 -8.84 -9.29 -10.24
C ILE A 149 -8.63 -8.09 -9.33
N LEU A 150 -8.24 -6.97 -9.91
CA LEU A 150 -8.20 -5.67 -9.23
C LEU A 150 -9.50 -4.93 -9.55
N PRO A 151 -10.41 -4.69 -8.59
CA PRO A 151 -11.72 -4.13 -8.88
C PRO A 151 -11.69 -2.82 -9.69
N ASN A 152 -10.69 -1.98 -9.45
CA ASN A 152 -10.43 -0.78 -10.23
C ASN A 152 -8.94 -0.75 -10.63
N LEU A 153 -8.65 -0.87 -11.93
CA LEU A 153 -7.27 -0.87 -12.46
C LEU A 153 -6.52 0.45 -12.21
N ALA A 154 -7.24 1.55 -11.99
CA ALA A 154 -6.64 2.84 -11.64
C ALA A 154 -6.16 2.93 -10.16
N ALA A 155 -6.35 1.88 -9.38
CA ALA A 155 -5.82 1.79 -8.01
C ALA A 155 -4.32 1.46 -8.04
N GLY A 156 -3.47 2.44 -8.37
CA GLY A 156 -2.02 2.35 -8.37
C GLY A 156 -1.36 2.79 -7.07
N CYS A 157 -0.07 3.09 -7.13
CA CYS A 157 0.69 3.62 -6.00
C CYS A 157 1.74 4.62 -6.48
N SER A 158 1.57 5.90 -6.10
CA SER A 158 2.48 6.97 -6.52
C SER A 158 3.92 6.76 -6.04
N MET A 159 4.15 6.04 -4.95
CA MET A 159 5.49 5.69 -4.50
C MET A 159 6.11 4.61 -5.40
N ALA A 160 5.33 3.58 -5.76
CA ALA A 160 5.79 2.56 -6.70
C ALA A 160 6.19 3.19 -8.05
N ASP A 161 5.45 4.20 -8.50
CA ASP A 161 5.71 4.93 -9.75
C ASP A 161 6.96 5.84 -9.69
N MET A 162 7.54 6.07 -8.50
CA MET A 162 8.79 6.85 -8.36
C MET A 162 10.05 6.05 -8.69
N ALA A 163 9.93 4.73 -8.83
CA ALA A 163 10.98 3.87 -9.35
C ALA A 163 10.39 3.06 -10.52
N ASP A 164 10.84 3.34 -11.71
CA ASP A 164 10.52 2.59 -12.92
C ASP A 164 11.70 1.73 -13.34
N ILE A 165 11.43 0.69 -14.15
CA ILE A 165 12.44 -0.29 -14.52
C ILE A 165 13.60 0.33 -15.31
N ASP A 166 13.30 1.29 -16.19
CA ASP A 166 14.33 1.92 -17.04
C ASP A 166 15.28 2.74 -16.18
N SER A 167 14.75 3.56 -15.27
CA SER A 167 15.56 4.36 -14.33
C SER A 167 16.37 3.51 -13.36
N VAL A 168 15.84 2.36 -12.90
CA VAL A 168 16.57 1.45 -12.01
C VAL A 168 17.66 0.71 -12.78
N THR A 169 17.41 0.31 -14.03
CA THR A 169 18.41 -0.30 -14.91
C THR A 169 19.56 0.68 -15.19
N GLU A 170 19.24 1.94 -15.53
CA GLU A 170 20.27 2.99 -15.73
C GLU A 170 21.09 3.22 -14.45
N CYS A 171 20.47 3.25 -13.29
CA CYS A 171 21.17 3.33 -12.01
C CYS A 171 22.11 2.15 -11.82
N TRP A 172 21.63 0.95 -12.10
CA TRP A 172 22.39 -0.29 -11.95
C TRP A 172 23.63 -0.30 -12.86
N GLU A 173 23.49 0.07 -14.13
CA GLU A 173 24.58 0.16 -15.07
C GLU A 173 25.67 1.14 -14.59
N GLN A 174 25.28 2.30 -14.05
CA GLN A 174 26.21 3.27 -13.46
C GLN A 174 26.93 2.71 -12.23
N LEU A 175 26.25 1.92 -11.38
CA LEU A 175 26.86 1.27 -10.23
C LEU A 175 27.80 0.13 -10.64
N GLU A 176 27.45 -0.64 -11.68
CA GLU A 176 28.34 -1.67 -12.24
C GLU A 176 29.59 -1.06 -12.91
N GLU A 177 29.45 0.09 -13.58
CA GLU A 177 30.60 0.82 -14.12
C GLU A 177 31.53 1.31 -12.99
N LEU A 178 30.96 1.73 -11.85
CA LEU A 178 31.73 2.24 -10.71
C LEU A 178 32.43 1.13 -9.90
N TYR A 179 31.76 0.00 -9.64
CA TYR A 179 32.22 -1.01 -8.72
C TYR A 179 32.67 -2.33 -9.39
N GLY A 180 32.34 -2.53 -10.67
CA GLY A 180 32.44 -3.83 -11.32
C GLY A 180 31.35 -4.80 -10.84
N THR A 181 31.48 -6.04 -11.26
CA THR A 181 30.53 -7.13 -10.96
C THR A 181 31.12 -8.25 -10.11
N GLU A 182 32.44 -8.26 -9.94
CA GLU A 182 33.16 -9.36 -9.29
C GLU A 182 32.98 -9.32 -7.77
N PRO A 183 32.65 -10.45 -7.14
CA PRO A 183 32.58 -10.55 -5.69
C PRO A 183 33.91 -10.28 -5.00
N ASP A 184 33.87 -9.81 -3.76
CA ASP A 184 35.06 -9.66 -2.91
C ASP A 184 35.59 -11.02 -2.40
N ALA A 185 36.66 -10.97 -1.59
CA ALA A 185 37.29 -12.17 -1.02
C ALA A 185 36.34 -12.99 -0.12
N ASP A 186 35.32 -12.39 0.42
CA ASP A 186 34.27 -13.02 1.25
C ASP A 186 33.08 -13.53 0.40
N GLY A 187 33.15 -13.37 -0.92
CA GLY A 187 32.10 -13.77 -1.86
C GLY A 187 30.91 -12.80 -1.91
N ARG A 188 31.03 -11.56 -1.37
CA ARG A 188 29.99 -10.55 -1.41
C ARG A 188 30.06 -9.77 -2.71
N VAL A 189 28.94 -9.70 -3.41
CA VAL A 189 28.82 -8.89 -4.63
C VAL A 189 28.92 -7.38 -4.32
N PRO A 190 29.36 -6.54 -5.27
CA PRO A 190 29.49 -5.11 -5.03
C PRO A 190 28.20 -4.44 -4.56
N VAL A 191 27.06 -4.77 -5.18
CA VAL A 191 25.73 -4.21 -4.87
C VAL A 191 24.68 -5.33 -4.89
N ILE A 192 23.76 -5.31 -3.93
CA ILE A 192 22.54 -6.14 -3.90
C ILE A 192 21.31 -5.23 -4.06
N PRO A 193 20.41 -5.46 -5.04
CA PRO A 193 19.18 -4.73 -5.13
C PRO A 193 18.13 -5.26 -4.16
N VAL A 194 17.52 -4.38 -3.40
CA VAL A 194 16.41 -4.67 -2.49
C VAL A 194 15.23 -3.79 -2.88
N THR A 195 14.13 -4.39 -3.31
CA THR A 195 12.92 -3.64 -3.58
C THR A 195 11.90 -3.79 -2.47
N TYR A 196 11.30 -2.67 -2.09
CA TYR A 196 10.11 -2.71 -1.26
C TYR A 196 8.94 -3.34 -2.05
N MET A 197 8.06 -4.06 -1.38
CA MET A 197 6.86 -4.68 -1.97
C MET A 197 6.07 -3.69 -2.84
N ASN A 198 6.08 -2.41 -2.46
CA ASN A 198 5.43 -1.31 -3.16
C ASN A 198 6.24 -0.90 -4.41
N SER A 199 6.35 -1.81 -5.35
CA SER A 199 7.05 -1.69 -6.64
C SER A 199 6.38 -2.59 -7.68
N SER A 200 6.60 -2.33 -8.97
CA SER A 200 6.06 -3.16 -10.05
C SER A 200 6.64 -4.59 -10.04
N ALA A 201 5.95 -5.51 -10.72
CA ALA A 201 6.47 -6.86 -10.96
C ALA A 201 7.81 -6.84 -11.71
N ALA A 202 8.01 -5.89 -12.64
CA ALA A 202 9.26 -5.71 -13.36
C ALA A 202 10.43 -5.44 -12.42
N LEU A 203 10.26 -4.59 -11.42
CA LEU A 203 11.29 -4.31 -10.41
C LEU A 203 11.55 -5.49 -9.48
N LYS A 204 10.53 -6.27 -9.16
CA LYS A 204 10.71 -7.55 -8.43
C LYS A 204 11.49 -8.56 -9.27
N GLY A 205 11.19 -8.61 -10.58
CA GLY A 205 11.92 -9.40 -11.56
C GLY A 205 13.39 -8.99 -11.63
N PHE A 206 13.66 -7.70 -11.76
CA PHE A 206 15.01 -7.14 -11.72
C PHE A 206 15.77 -7.58 -10.46
N CYS A 207 15.17 -7.47 -9.28
CA CYS A 207 15.81 -7.96 -8.05
C CYS A 207 16.10 -9.46 -8.11
N GLY A 208 15.17 -10.26 -8.63
CA GLY A 208 15.36 -11.71 -8.74
C GLY A 208 16.52 -12.09 -9.66
N GLU A 209 16.64 -11.43 -10.80
CA GLU A 209 17.69 -11.60 -11.80
C GLU A 209 19.07 -11.23 -11.25
N HIS A 210 19.16 -10.08 -10.55
CA HIS A 210 20.43 -9.55 -10.02
C HIS A 210 20.73 -10.05 -8.59
N GLY A 211 20.22 -11.21 -8.20
CA GLY A 211 20.54 -11.80 -6.91
C GLY A 211 19.88 -11.15 -5.69
N GLY A 212 19.01 -10.16 -5.90
CA GLY A 212 18.34 -9.39 -4.88
C GLY A 212 17.08 -10.02 -4.29
N ILE A 213 16.32 -9.23 -3.54
CA ILE A 213 15.20 -9.69 -2.72
C ILE A 213 14.12 -8.60 -2.61
N VAL A 214 12.88 -9.02 -2.32
CA VAL A 214 11.78 -8.11 -1.96
C VAL A 214 11.74 -7.95 -0.43
N CYS A 215 11.35 -6.78 0.07
CA CYS A 215 11.01 -6.58 1.48
C CYS A 215 9.60 -6.00 1.66
N THR A 216 9.11 -6.06 2.88
CA THR A 216 7.91 -5.34 3.35
C THR A 216 8.29 -4.51 4.58
N SER A 217 7.40 -3.61 5.02
CA SER A 217 7.61 -2.88 6.29
C SER A 217 7.66 -3.79 7.51
N SER A 218 7.13 -5.02 7.40
CA SER A 218 7.13 -6.00 8.49
C SER A 218 8.44 -6.78 8.60
N ASN A 219 9.26 -6.85 7.54
CA ASN A 219 10.48 -7.66 7.50
C ASN A 219 11.71 -6.94 6.94
N ALA A 220 11.67 -5.61 6.80
CA ALA A 220 12.74 -4.83 6.19
C ALA A 220 14.10 -5.03 6.89
N GLU A 221 14.12 -5.14 8.22
CA GLU A 221 15.33 -5.42 9.00
C GLU A 221 15.93 -6.78 8.62
N THR A 222 15.12 -7.84 8.68
CA THR A 222 15.55 -9.21 8.29
C THR A 222 16.08 -9.26 6.85
N VAL A 223 15.44 -8.52 5.94
CA VAL A 223 15.88 -8.48 4.54
C VAL A 223 17.17 -7.70 4.37
N LEU A 224 17.35 -6.58 5.08
CA LEU A 224 18.61 -5.85 5.04
C LEU A 224 19.76 -6.67 5.65
N GLU A 225 19.55 -7.42 6.73
CA GLU A 225 20.53 -8.37 7.26
C GLU A 225 20.93 -9.41 6.20
N TRP A 226 19.92 -10.03 5.57
CA TRP A 226 20.14 -10.98 4.48
C TRP A 226 20.96 -10.37 3.33
N ALA A 227 20.69 -9.12 2.96
CA ALA A 227 21.38 -8.41 1.90
C ALA A 227 22.82 -8.04 2.32
N PHE A 228 23.03 -7.62 3.56
CA PHE A 228 24.35 -7.27 4.10
C PHE A 228 25.31 -8.46 4.20
N GLU A 229 24.79 -9.67 4.37
CA GLU A 229 25.60 -10.89 4.31
C GLU A 229 26.13 -11.19 2.89
N ARG A 230 25.43 -10.72 1.85
CA ARG A 230 25.66 -11.09 0.43
C ARG A 230 26.24 -9.98 -0.41
N GLY A 231 26.02 -8.72 -0.01
CA GLY A 231 26.46 -7.53 -0.72
C GLY A 231 27.30 -6.60 0.13
N GLN A 232 28.26 -5.95 -0.52
CA GLN A 232 29.05 -4.89 0.10
C GLN A 232 28.16 -3.66 0.32
N ARG A 233 27.24 -3.40 -0.61
CA ARG A 233 26.27 -2.29 -0.62
C ARG A 233 24.90 -2.81 -0.96
N VAL A 234 23.86 -2.07 -0.55
CA VAL A 234 22.47 -2.33 -0.90
C VAL A 234 21.94 -1.15 -1.72
N LEU A 235 21.33 -1.40 -2.88
CA LEU A 235 20.47 -0.42 -3.57
C LEU A 235 19.04 -0.67 -3.11
N PHE A 236 18.47 0.26 -2.33
CA PHE A 236 17.14 0.14 -1.74
C PHE A 236 16.14 1.09 -2.42
N PHE A 237 15.09 0.54 -3.00
CA PHE A 237 14.05 1.29 -3.71
C PHE A 237 12.64 0.73 -3.48
N PRO A 238 11.54 1.49 -3.72
CA PRO A 238 11.52 2.90 -4.07
C PRO A 238 11.52 3.84 -2.85
N ASP A 239 11.21 3.39 -1.62
CA ASP A 239 10.99 4.26 -0.47
C ASP A 239 12.27 4.57 0.31
N GLN A 240 12.69 5.84 0.28
CA GLN A 240 13.87 6.31 1.00
C GLN A 240 13.72 6.22 2.53
N HIS A 241 12.49 6.42 3.03
CA HIS A 241 12.26 6.52 4.47
C HIS A 241 12.29 5.16 5.14
N LEU A 242 11.60 4.17 4.57
CA LEU A 242 11.67 2.79 5.05
C LEU A 242 13.11 2.30 5.07
N GLY A 243 13.84 2.46 3.96
CA GLY A 243 15.24 2.04 3.88
C GLY A 243 16.13 2.73 4.91
N ARG A 244 16.03 4.08 5.01
CA ARG A 244 16.83 4.87 5.96
C ARG A 244 16.51 4.54 7.41
N ASN A 245 15.24 4.52 7.78
CA ASN A 245 14.82 4.29 9.16
C ASN A 245 15.22 2.89 9.63
N THR A 246 15.05 1.88 8.77
CA THR A 246 15.48 0.51 9.06
C THR A 246 16.99 0.40 9.18
N ALA A 247 17.76 0.89 8.20
CA ALA A 247 19.22 0.81 8.23
C ALA A 247 19.83 1.60 9.40
N LYS A 248 19.25 2.77 9.73
CA LYS A 248 19.64 3.55 10.91
C LYS A 248 19.43 2.79 12.21
N ALA A 249 18.28 2.13 12.36
CA ALA A 249 18.00 1.29 13.54
C ALA A 249 18.98 0.12 13.67
N MET A 250 19.49 -0.39 12.55
CA MET A 250 20.55 -1.42 12.48
C MET A 250 21.96 -0.85 12.69
N GLY A 251 22.09 0.46 12.97
CA GLY A 251 23.38 1.11 13.28
C GLY A 251 24.18 1.59 12.06
N VAL A 252 23.60 1.61 10.87
CA VAL A 252 24.26 2.20 9.68
C VAL A 252 24.32 3.71 9.85
N PRO A 253 25.48 4.36 9.73
CA PRO A 253 25.62 5.81 9.80
C PRO A 253 24.90 6.53 8.63
N LEU A 254 24.35 7.71 8.89
CA LEU A 254 23.59 8.45 7.88
C LEU A 254 24.44 8.86 6.66
N GLU A 255 25.72 9.15 6.88
CA GLU A 255 26.70 9.45 5.82
C GLU A 255 26.97 8.27 4.89
N GLN A 256 26.62 7.05 5.30
CA GLN A 256 26.68 5.83 4.46
C GLN A 256 25.36 5.51 3.78
N MET A 257 24.42 6.44 3.79
CA MET A 257 23.11 6.30 3.15
C MET A 257 22.86 7.42 2.13
N PRO A 258 23.69 7.55 1.09
CA PRO A 258 23.47 8.55 0.04
C PRO A 258 22.15 8.30 -0.68
N MET A 259 21.54 9.38 -1.19
CA MET A 259 20.29 9.31 -1.91
C MET A 259 20.53 9.29 -3.42
N TRP A 260 19.95 8.32 -4.11
CA TRP A 260 19.95 8.27 -5.57
C TRP A 260 18.73 8.97 -6.15
N ASN A 261 18.95 10.10 -6.82
CA ASN A 261 17.95 10.78 -7.62
C ASN A 261 18.15 10.40 -9.10
N PRO A 262 17.23 9.64 -9.73
CA PRO A 262 17.41 9.15 -11.10
C PRO A 262 17.52 10.25 -12.17
N ARG A 263 17.19 11.50 -11.80
CA ARG A 263 17.28 12.66 -12.70
C ARG A 263 18.66 13.35 -12.67
N LYS A 264 19.63 12.76 -11.98
CA LYS A 264 20.96 13.36 -11.80
C LYS A 264 22.04 12.29 -12.07
N PRO A 265 23.18 12.69 -12.70
CA PRO A 265 24.31 11.78 -12.85
C PRO A 265 24.75 11.23 -11.48
N LEU A 266 25.06 9.95 -11.40
CA LEU A 266 25.40 9.24 -10.15
C LEU A 266 24.39 9.49 -9.02
N GLY A 267 23.12 9.64 -9.39
CA GLY A 267 22.07 9.95 -8.43
C GLY A 267 22.19 11.33 -7.75
N GLY A 268 23.16 12.15 -8.15
CA GLY A 268 23.51 13.44 -7.54
C GLY A 268 24.53 13.34 -6.41
N SER A 269 25.11 12.17 -6.20
CA SER A 269 26.21 11.89 -5.25
C SER A 269 27.57 11.93 -5.96
N THR A 270 28.64 12.04 -5.18
CA THR A 270 30.00 11.86 -5.71
C THR A 270 30.40 10.38 -5.69
N ALA A 271 31.44 10.02 -6.43
CA ALA A 271 31.96 8.66 -6.41
C ALA A 271 32.45 8.27 -5.01
N GLU A 272 33.03 9.20 -4.26
CA GLU A 272 33.52 8.98 -2.89
C GLU A 272 32.36 8.71 -1.90
N GLU A 273 31.23 9.45 -2.04
CA GLU A 273 30.05 9.23 -1.22
C GLU A 273 29.43 7.84 -1.52
N LEU A 274 29.38 7.48 -2.81
CA LEU A 274 28.88 6.16 -3.21
C LEU A 274 29.83 5.04 -2.77
N ASP A 275 31.15 5.26 -2.81
CA ASP A 275 32.13 4.26 -2.34
C ASP A 275 32.03 4.01 -0.84
N ALA A 276 31.76 5.04 -0.06
CA ALA A 276 31.50 4.94 1.37
C ALA A 276 30.12 4.38 1.72
N ALA A 277 29.22 4.24 0.74
CA ALA A 277 27.84 3.85 0.99
C ALA A 277 27.72 2.41 1.52
N ARG A 278 26.80 2.23 2.46
CA ARG A 278 26.30 0.91 2.86
C ARG A 278 24.90 0.65 2.29
N VAL A 279 24.06 1.70 2.22
CA VAL A 279 22.73 1.63 1.63
C VAL A 279 22.53 2.85 0.72
N ILE A 280 22.40 2.62 -0.56
CA ILE A 280 22.04 3.64 -1.56
C ILE A 280 20.52 3.72 -1.61
N LEU A 281 19.94 4.85 -1.21
CA LEU A 281 18.51 5.04 -1.07
C LEU A 281 17.91 5.72 -2.30
N TRP A 282 16.89 5.11 -2.89
CA TRP A 282 16.16 5.72 -4.00
C TRP A 282 15.35 6.94 -3.54
N HIS A 283 15.29 7.98 -4.39
CA HIS A 283 14.57 9.22 -4.08
C HIS A 283 13.05 9.09 -4.27
N GLY A 284 12.42 8.16 -3.59
CA GLY A 284 10.99 7.97 -3.56
C GLY A 284 10.42 8.02 -2.13
N PHE A 285 9.12 8.18 -2.00
CA PHE A 285 8.43 8.30 -0.71
C PHE A 285 6.92 8.07 -0.83
N CYS A 286 6.28 7.64 0.26
CA CYS A 286 4.83 7.60 0.35
C CYS A 286 4.24 8.99 0.59
N SER A 287 3.28 9.42 -0.25
CA SER A 287 2.61 10.73 -0.12
C SER A 287 1.79 10.85 1.16
N VAL A 288 1.25 9.74 1.68
CA VAL A 288 0.52 9.72 2.96
C VAL A 288 1.48 9.92 4.12
N HIS A 289 2.52 9.09 4.22
CA HIS A 289 3.42 9.09 5.38
C HIS A 289 4.34 10.31 5.44
N LYS A 290 4.70 10.89 4.28
CA LYS A 290 5.50 12.13 4.22
C LYS A 290 4.81 13.34 4.85
N ARG A 291 3.50 13.30 5.04
CA ARG A 291 2.73 14.41 5.63
C ARG A 291 2.90 14.54 7.13
N PHE A 292 3.29 13.48 7.81
CA PHE A 292 3.51 13.53 9.26
C PHE A 292 4.73 14.37 9.61
N THR A 293 4.60 15.15 10.70
CA THR A 293 5.62 16.11 11.16
C THR A 293 5.87 16.00 12.66
N VAL A 294 7.03 16.47 13.11
CA VAL A 294 7.36 16.56 14.54
C VAL A 294 6.44 17.53 15.28
N ASP A 295 5.98 18.60 14.60
CA ASP A 295 5.04 19.56 15.20
C ASP A 295 3.70 18.91 15.54
N GLN A 296 3.22 17.99 14.71
CA GLN A 296 2.01 17.22 14.99
C GLN A 296 2.18 16.34 16.24
N ILE A 297 3.34 15.70 16.42
CA ILE A 297 3.68 14.93 17.64
C ILE A 297 3.68 15.85 18.87
N THR A 298 4.30 17.02 18.76
CA THR A 298 4.38 18.00 19.84
C THR A 298 2.98 18.46 20.24
N THR A 299 2.13 18.76 19.26
CA THR A 299 0.72 19.16 19.48
C THR A 299 -0.07 18.04 20.15
N ALA A 300 0.03 16.81 19.63
CA ALA A 300 -0.66 15.65 20.19
C ALA A 300 -0.28 15.42 21.68
N ARG A 301 1.00 15.54 22.01
CA ARG A 301 1.47 15.42 23.41
C ARG A 301 1.02 16.56 24.32
N ALA A 302 0.87 17.76 23.77
CA ALA A 302 0.36 18.91 24.53
C ALA A 302 -1.14 18.79 24.83
N GLU A 303 -1.92 18.34 23.85
CA GLU A 303 -3.37 18.19 23.95
C GLU A 303 -3.78 16.92 24.70
N HIS A 304 -2.98 15.86 24.62
CA HIS A 304 -3.24 14.56 25.23
C HIS A 304 -2.03 14.11 26.07
N PRO A 305 -1.86 14.59 27.31
CA PRO A 305 -0.76 14.16 28.18
C PRO A 305 -0.74 12.64 28.39
N GLY A 306 0.39 12.00 28.12
CA GLY A 306 0.55 10.55 28.20
C GLY A 306 0.14 9.80 26.93
N VAL A 307 -0.16 10.49 25.82
CA VAL A 307 -0.42 9.87 24.52
C VAL A 307 0.79 9.05 24.05
N ARG A 308 0.55 7.84 23.58
CA ARG A 308 1.55 7.04 22.87
C ARG A 308 1.48 7.36 21.38
N VAL A 309 2.60 7.77 20.82
CA VAL A 309 2.72 8.08 19.38
C VAL A 309 3.35 6.89 18.67
N ILE A 310 2.60 6.26 17.76
CA ILE A 310 3.07 5.14 16.95
C ILE A 310 2.98 5.52 15.49
N VAL A 311 4.09 5.40 14.74
CA VAL A 311 4.14 5.81 13.34
C VAL A 311 4.60 4.67 12.43
N HIS A 312 4.21 4.74 11.17
CA HIS A 312 4.71 3.80 10.15
C HIS A 312 6.16 4.15 9.76
N PRO A 313 7.03 3.17 9.45
CA PRO A 313 8.43 3.41 9.12
C PRO A 313 8.66 4.16 7.79
N GLU A 314 7.64 4.34 6.96
CA GLU A 314 7.66 5.23 5.79
C GLU A 314 7.55 6.72 6.16
N CYS A 315 7.35 7.06 7.43
CA CYS A 315 7.40 8.45 7.89
C CYS A 315 8.81 9.03 7.80
N PRO A 316 8.96 10.35 7.62
CA PRO A 316 10.26 11.01 7.65
C PRO A 316 11.04 10.66 8.93
N MET A 317 12.36 10.48 8.80
CA MET A 317 13.23 10.10 9.91
C MET A 317 13.02 10.95 11.18
N PRO A 318 12.91 12.31 11.13
CA PRO A 318 12.67 13.09 12.33
C PRO A 318 11.35 12.75 13.05
N VAL A 319 10.35 12.29 12.30
CA VAL A 319 9.05 11.87 12.86
C VAL A 319 9.18 10.52 13.55
N VAL A 320 9.89 9.58 12.93
CA VAL A 320 10.19 8.26 13.51
C VAL A 320 11.03 8.44 14.79
N ASP A 321 12.03 9.32 14.77
CA ASP A 321 12.88 9.60 15.93
C ASP A 321 12.11 10.26 17.09
N ALA A 322 11.08 11.03 16.79
CA ALA A 322 10.28 11.72 17.80
C ALA A 322 9.11 10.88 18.33
N ALA A 323 8.72 9.82 17.62
CA ALA A 323 7.65 8.90 18.04
C ALA A 323 8.10 8.02 19.23
N ASP A 324 7.15 7.47 19.96
CA ASP A 324 7.45 6.51 21.03
C ASP A 324 7.74 5.13 20.47
N GLU A 325 7.07 4.79 19.33
CA GLU A 325 7.21 3.50 18.64
C GLU A 325 7.01 3.71 17.14
N TYR A 326 7.56 2.79 16.35
CA TYR A 326 7.28 2.69 14.92
C TYR A 326 7.20 1.23 14.50
N GLY A 327 6.41 0.96 13.46
CA GLY A 327 6.28 -0.40 12.93
C GLY A 327 5.28 -0.49 11.80
N SER A 328 5.18 -1.69 11.21
CA SER A 328 4.23 -1.97 10.14
C SER A 328 2.77 -1.78 10.59
N THR A 329 1.85 -1.80 9.64
CA THR A 329 0.40 -1.74 9.95
C THR A 329 -0.03 -2.85 10.90
N ASP A 330 0.51 -4.06 10.76
CA ASP A 330 0.21 -5.16 11.68
C ASP A 330 0.80 -4.93 13.07
N TYR A 331 2.01 -4.33 13.14
CA TYR A 331 2.58 -3.91 14.43
C TYR A 331 1.68 -2.92 15.15
N ILE A 332 1.25 -1.86 14.46
CA ILE A 332 0.36 -0.83 15.02
C ILE A 332 -0.92 -1.47 15.57
N ARG A 333 -1.55 -2.34 14.80
CA ARG A 333 -2.76 -3.08 15.22
C ARG A 333 -2.53 -3.90 16.48
N LYS A 334 -1.44 -4.66 16.54
CA LYS A 334 -1.08 -5.51 17.68
C LYS A 334 -0.73 -4.69 18.92
N ALA A 335 0.00 -3.58 18.76
CA ALA A 335 0.37 -2.69 19.86
C ALA A 335 -0.86 -2.06 20.53
N ILE A 336 -1.87 -1.67 19.74
CA ILE A 336 -3.14 -1.14 20.25
C ILE A 336 -3.92 -2.24 20.98
N ALA A 337 -4.08 -3.41 20.35
CA ALA A 337 -4.85 -4.52 20.93
C ALA A 337 -4.25 -5.06 22.24
N ALA A 338 -2.92 -4.96 22.41
CA ALA A 338 -2.24 -5.42 23.62
C ALA A 338 -2.19 -4.37 24.74
N ALA A 339 -2.64 -3.15 24.49
CA ALA A 339 -2.52 -2.05 25.45
C ALA A 339 -3.57 -2.13 26.58
N PRO A 340 -3.26 -1.61 27.78
CA PRO A 340 -4.25 -1.49 28.84
C PRO A 340 -5.43 -0.59 28.45
N ALA A 341 -6.66 -0.97 28.85
CA ALA A 341 -7.85 -0.15 28.60
C ALA A 341 -7.67 1.27 29.13
N GLY A 342 -8.21 2.26 28.40
CA GLY A 342 -8.04 3.68 28.68
C GLY A 342 -6.76 4.30 28.09
N SER A 343 -5.97 3.54 27.33
CA SER A 343 -4.79 4.08 26.63
C SER A 343 -5.19 5.10 25.56
N THR A 344 -4.30 6.08 25.32
CA THR A 344 -4.48 7.09 24.27
C THR A 344 -3.38 6.96 23.24
N PHE A 345 -3.75 6.94 21.95
CA PHE A 345 -2.83 6.76 20.83
C PHE A 345 -2.99 7.84 19.77
N ALA A 346 -1.86 8.42 19.34
CA ALA A 346 -1.75 9.22 18.12
C ALA A 346 -1.03 8.38 17.07
N ILE A 347 -1.71 8.05 15.98
CA ILE A 347 -1.21 7.10 15.00
C ILE A 347 -0.81 7.81 13.71
N GLY A 348 0.45 7.63 13.30
CA GLY A 348 1.01 8.17 12.06
C GLY A 348 0.96 7.15 10.92
N THR A 349 -0.25 6.84 10.44
CA THR A 349 -0.49 6.03 9.24
C THR A 349 -1.81 6.42 8.56
N GLU A 350 -2.25 5.66 7.56
CA GLU A 350 -3.42 5.94 6.72
C GLU A 350 -4.72 5.97 7.54
N ILE A 351 -5.56 6.97 7.25
CA ILE A 351 -6.72 7.35 8.07
C ILE A 351 -7.80 6.28 8.17
N ASN A 352 -8.11 5.51 7.11
CA ASN A 352 -9.15 4.46 7.18
C ASN A 352 -8.74 3.37 8.18
N MET A 353 -7.46 3.01 8.22
CA MET A 353 -6.97 2.09 9.23
C MET A 353 -7.10 2.66 10.63
N VAL A 354 -6.72 3.93 10.84
CA VAL A 354 -6.80 4.58 12.16
C VAL A 354 -8.24 4.67 12.66
N GLN A 355 -9.17 5.07 11.80
CA GLN A 355 -10.61 5.15 12.14
C GLN A 355 -11.19 3.78 12.48
N ARG A 356 -10.81 2.73 11.74
CA ARG A 356 -11.23 1.36 12.02
C ARG A 356 -10.69 0.87 13.34
N LEU A 357 -9.43 1.12 13.65
CA LEU A 357 -8.86 0.77 14.95
C LEU A 357 -9.58 1.48 16.09
N ALA A 358 -9.93 2.76 15.92
CA ALA A 358 -10.71 3.50 16.90
C ALA A 358 -12.13 2.91 17.10
N ALA A 359 -12.78 2.46 16.03
CA ALA A 359 -14.08 1.81 16.12
C ALA A 359 -14.01 0.41 16.74
N GLN A 360 -12.94 -0.36 16.47
CA GLN A 360 -12.73 -1.70 17.01
C GLN A 360 -12.28 -1.71 18.48
N HIS A 361 -11.68 -0.62 18.96
CA HIS A 361 -11.13 -0.48 20.31
C HIS A 361 -11.75 0.74 21.02
N PRO A 362 -13.08 0.74 21.28
CA PRO A 362 -13.75 1.86 21.93
C PRO A 362 -13.29 2.10 23.38
N GLU A 363 -12.59 1.14 23.98
CA GLU A 363 -11.94 1.26 25.29
C GLU A 363 -10.70 2.17 25.28
N HIS A 364 -10.21 2.56 24.07
CA HIS A 364 -9.05 3.43 23.87
C HIS A 364 -9.47 4.76 23.23
N THR A 365 -8.64 5.77 23.40
CA THR A 365 -8.71 7.00 22.57
C THR A 365 -7.69 6.89 21.47
N ILE A 366 -8.14 6.73 20.22
CA ILE A 366 -7.27 6.54 19.04
C ILE A 366 -7.58 7.61 18.01
N PHE A 367 -6.57 8.33 17.56
CA PHE A 367 -6.72 9.36 16.52
C PHE A 367 -5.51 9.41 15.58
N CYS A 368 -5.76 9.94 14.39
CA CYS A 368 -4.68 10.16 13.41
C CYS A 368 -3.81 11.33 13.85
N LEU A 369 -2.51 11.18 13.75
CA LEU A 369 -1.53 12.22 14.07
C LEU A 369 -1.68 13.45 13.15
N ASP A 370 -2.05 13.27 11.87
CA ASP A 370 -2.41 14.38 10.99
C ASP A 370 -3.89 14.76 11.21
N PRO A 371 -4.19 15.99 11.65
CA PRO A 371 -5.57 16.44 11.83
C PRO A 371 -6.34 16.59 10.51
N VAL A 372 -5.64 16.65 9.39
CA VAL A 372 -6.25 16.72 8.05
C VAL A 372 -6.51 15.32 7.53
N VAL A 373 -7.79 14.96 7.40
CA VAL A 373 -8.20 13.67 6.84
C VAL A 373 -7.79 13.59 5.37
N CYS A 374 -6.81 12.75 5.07
CA CYS A 374 -6.34 12.52 3.71
C CYS A 374 -6.08 11.02 3.52
N PRO A 375 -7.06 10.26 3.02
CA PRO A 375 -6.89 8.84 2.73
C PRO A 375 -5.87 8.64 1.60
N CYS A 376 -5.36 7.42 1.47
CA CYS A 376 -4.61 7.03 0.29
C CYS A 376 -5.52 7.12 -0.94
N SER A 377 -5.29 8.13 -1.80
CA SER A 377 -6.18 8.47 -2.91
C SER A 377 -6.35 7.33 -3.93
N THR A 378 -5.37 6.46 -4.05
CA THR A 378 -5.39 5.33 -4.98
C THR A 378 -6.10 4.10 -4.39
N MET A 379 -5.88 3.79 -3.11
CA MET A 379 -6.68 2.79 -2.38
C MET A 379 -8.16 3.17 -2.37
N TYR A 380 -8.45 4.47 -2.21
CA TYR A 380 -9.80 5.01 -2.16
C TYR A 380 -10.60 4.84 -3.46
N ARG A 381 -9.94 4.54 -4.59
CA ARG A 381 -10.58 4.29 -5.89
C ARG A 381 -11.36 2.98 -5.92
N ILE A 382 -11.02 2.01 -5.08
CA ILE A 382 -11.80 0.78 -4.92
C ILE A 382 -12.94 1.08 -3.94
N HIS A 383 -14.16 0.99 -4.41
CA HIS A 383 -15.38 1.16 -3.62
C HIS A 383 -16.39 0.03 -3.93
N SER A 384 -17.46 -0.05 -3.15
CA SER A 384 -18.45 -1.13 -3.24
C SER A 384 -19.01 -1.33 -4.66
N GLY A 385 -19.18 -0.26 -5.45
CA GLY A 385 -19.65 -0.37 -6.83
C GLY A 385 -18.71 -1.17 -7.73
N TYR A 386 -17.40 -0.94 -7.65
CA TYR A 386 -16.42 -1.72 -8.39
C TYR A 386 -16.35 -3.17 -7.91
N LEU A 387 -16.41 -3.38 -6.59
CA LEU A 387 -16.40 -4.72 -6.02
C LEU A 387 -17.63 -5.52 -6.45
N ALA A 388 -18.83 -4.93 -6.38
CA ALA A 388 -20.06 -5.56 -6.88
C ALA A 388 -19.95 -5.91 -8.38
N TRP A 389 -19.45 -4.98 -9.17
CA TRP A 389 -19.32 -5.16 -10.61
C TRP A 389 -18.45 -6.35 -11.00
N VAL A 390 -17.26 -6.47 -10.42
CA VAL A 390 -16.36 -7.58 -10.74
C VAL A 390 -16.85 -8.92 -10.20
N LEU A 391 -17.52 -8.95 -9.04
CA LEU A 391 -18.11 -10.17 -8.49
C LEU A 391 -19.29 -10.67 -9.31
N GLU A 392 -20.22 -9.77 -9.67
CA GLU A 392 -21.38 -10.15 -10.48
C GLU A 392 -20.99 -10.55 -11.90
N ALA A 393 -19.89 -10.01 -12.44
CA ALA A 393 -19.38 -10.42 -13.75
C ALA A 393 -18.90 -11.89 -13.76
N LEU A 394 -18.44 -12.43 -12.63
CA LEU A 394 -18.04 -13.83 -12.50
C LEU A 394 -19.23 -14.82 -12.48
N ILE A 395 -20.47 -14.31 -12.40
CA ILE A 395 -21.68 -15.15 -12.36
C ILE A 395 -22.29 -15.20 -13.74
N ALA A 396 -22.42 -16.41 -14.30
CA ALA A 396 -23.16 -16.60 -15.54
C ALA A 396 -24.67 -16.38 -15.31
N GLY A 397 -25.31 -15.61 -16.17
CA GLY A 397 -26.75 -15.43 -16.20
C GLY A 397 -27.38 -16.18 -17.36
N ASP A 398 -28.74 -16.17 -17.46
CA ASP A 398 -29.48 -16.86 -18.51
C ASP A 398 -29.05 -16.42 -19.92
N ASP A 399 -28.72 -15.14 -20.09
CA ASP A 399 -28.35 -14.51 -21.37
C ASP A 399 -26.90 -13.97 -21.38
N LYS A 400 -26.10 -14.19 -20.30
CA LYS A 400 -24.75 -13.63 -20.18
C LYS A 400 -23.77 -14.68 -19.63
N PRO A 401 -22.67 -14.98 -20.37
CA PRO A 401 -21.62 -15.84 -19.84
C PRO A 401 -20.89 -15.15 -18.67
N ALA A 402 -20.27 -15.93 -17.79
CA ALA A 402 -19.34 -15.40 -16.81
C ALA A 402 -18.16 -14.70 -17.50
N GLU A 403 -17.73 -13.58 -16.93
CA GLU A 403 -16.66 -12.76 -17.48
C GLU A 403 -15.66 -12.40 -16.37
N VAL A 404 -14.37 -12.54 -16.65
CA VAL A 404 -13.30 -12.09 -15.76
C VAL A 404 -12.93 -10.65 -16.15
N LEU A 405 -13.41 -9.68 -15.37
CA LEU A 405 -13.08 -8.28 -15.57
C LEU A 405 -11.82 -7.90 -14.81
N ASN A 406 -11.08 -6.92 -15.32
CA ASN A 406 -9.95 -6.30 -14.64
C ASN A 406 -8.91 -7.31 -14.13
N ARG A 407 -8.67 -8.38 -14.88
CA ARG A 407 -7.66 -9.38 -14.56
C ARG A 407 -6.27 -8.76 -14.60
N ILE A 408 -5.49 -9.00 -13.57
CA ILE A 408 -4.06 -8.69 -13.52
C ILE A 408 -3.29 -9.93 -14.00
N THR A 409 -2.29 -9.68 -14.82
CA THR A 409 -1.42 -10.75 -15.34
C THR A 409 0.00 -10.21 -15.49
N VAL A 410 0.95 -10.87 -14.88
CA VAL A 410 2.38 -10.58 -15.05
C VAL A 410 2.92 -11.44 -16.21
N SER A 411 3.70 -10.82 -17.10
CA SER A 411 4.31 -11.55 -18.22
C SER A 411 5.29 -12.62 -17.74
N GLU A 412 5.37 -13.75 -18.43
CA GLU A 412 6.26 -14.85 -18.06
C GLU A 412 7.74 -14.45 -18.07
N ASP A 413 8.14 -13.50 -18.90
CA ASP A 413 9.53 -12.98 -18.96
C ASP A 413 9.94 -12.33 -17.63
N VAL A 414 8.99 -11.69 -16.93
CA VAL A 414 9.19 -11.05 -15.64
C VAL A 414 8.89 -12.02 -14.48
N ALA A 415 7.85 -12.85 -14.65
CA ALA A 415 7.29 -13.66 -13.56
C ALA A 415 8.29 -14.63 -12.95
N GLY A 416 9.15 -15.25 -13.77
CA GLY A 416 10.15 -16.20 -13.31
C GLY A 416 11.09 -15.60 -12.26
N TYR A 417 11.71 -14.48 -12.59
CA TYR A 417 12.63 -13.78 -11.68
C TYR A 417 11.92 -13.11 -10.51
N ALA A 418 10.73 -12.53 -10.75
CA ALA A 418 9.94 -11.91 -9.69
C ALA A 418 9.54 -12.92 -8.59
N ARG A 419 9.16 -14.14 -8.97
CA ARG A 419 8.89 -15.25 -8.02
C ARG A 419 10.12 -15.59 -7.19
N ILE A 420 11.32 -15.64 -7.79
CA ILE A 420 12.58 -15.89 -7.07
C ILE A 420 12.79 -14.84 -5.96
N ALA A 421 12.62 -13.54 -6.27
CA ALA A 421 12.80 -12.47 -5.28
C ALA A 421 11.75 -12.54 -4.17
N LEU A 422 10.49 -12.85 -4.52
CA LEU A 422 9.40 -13.02 -3.55
C LEU A 422 9.59 -14.26 -2.68
N GLU A 423 10.05 -15.38 -3.23
CA GLU A 423 10.33 -16.60 -2.47
C GLU A 423 11.48 -16.40 -1.49
N ARG A 424 12.54 -15.67 -1.88
CA ARG A 424 13.60 -15.24 -0.97
C ARG A 424 13.03 -14.45 0.20
N MET A 425 12.13 -13.51 -0.06
CA MET A 425 11.44 -12.72 0.98
C MET A 425 10.63 -13.61 1.93
N LEU A 426 9.84 -14.53 1.40
CA LEU A 426 9.00 -15.43 2.19
C LEU A 426 9.83 -16.44 3.00
N ALA A 427 11.02 -16.79 2.52
CA ALA A 427 11.97 -17.69 3.19
C ALA A 427 12.89 -16.99 4.20
N ALA A 428 13.03 -15.66 4.12
CA ALA A 428 13.86 -14.90 5.04
C ALA A 428 13.31 -15.01 6.46
N LYS A 429 14.14 -15.50 7.38
CA LYS A 429 13.76 -15.69 8.79
C LYS A 429 14.26 -14.52 9.61
N PRO A 430 13.46 -14.03 10.57
CA PRO A 430 13.96 -13.05 11.52
C PRO A 430 15.14 -13.63 12.32
N PRO A 431 16.06 -12.78 12.78
CA PRO A 431 17.19 -13.21 13.60
C PRO A 431 16.71 -14.01 14.81
N ALA A 432 17.56 -14.97 15.27
CA ALA A 432 17.24 -15.83 16.38
C ALA A 432 16.99 -15.00 17.65
N GLY A 433 15.74 -14.84 18.05
CA GLY A 433 15.31 -14.03 19.19
C GLY A 433 14.21 -13.03 18.92
N ALA A 434 13.90 -12.72 17.66
CA ALA A 434 12.72 -11.95 17.31
C ALA A 434 11.47 -12.84 17.28
N ALA A 435 10.42 -12.45 17.98
CA ALA A 435 9.17 -13.22 18.03
C ALA A 435 8.53 -13.29 16.63
N ALA A 436 8.45 -14.48 16.06
CA ALA A 436 7.76 -14.72 14.81
C ALA A 436 6.27 -14.34 14.96
N ALA A 437 5.78 -13.48 14.08
CA ALA A 437 4.35 -13.20 13.97
C ALA A 437 3.66 -14.46 13.41
N VAL A 438 2.99 -15.21 14.27
CA VAL A 438 2.14 -16.33 13.84
C VAL A 438 0.90 -15.74 13.17
N VAL A 439 0.72 -16.02 11.90
CA VAL A 439 -0.51 -15.68 11.16
C VAL A 439 -1.57 -16.70 11.56
N GLU A 440 -2.41 -16.35 12.53
CA GLU A 440 -3.66 -17.09 12.74
C GLU A 440 -4.70 -16.59 11.71
N PRO A 441 -5.48 -17.50 11.11
CA PRO A 441 -6.60 -17.09 10.28
C PRO A 441 -7.56 -16.27 11.14
N VAL A 442 -7.90 -15.07 10.70
CA VAL A 442 -8.96 -14.29 11.35
C VAL A 442 -10.26 -15.01 11.05
N GLU A 443 -10.80 -15.72 12.05
CA GLU A 443 -12.17 -16.21 11.99
C GLU A 443 -13.07 -14.99 11.78
N ALA A 444 -13.90 -15.05 10.74
CA ALA A 444 -14.89 -14.03 10.47
C ALA A 444 -15.77 -13.87 11.71
N SER A 445 -15.58 -12.76 12.42
CA SER A 445 -16.45 -12.41 13.55
C SER A 445 -17.83 -12.16 12.98
N THR A 446 -18.71 -13.15 13.12
CA THR A 446 -20.15 -12.98 12.98
C THR A 446 -20.64 -12.16 14.18
N THR A 447 -20.38 -10.86 14.17
CA THR A 447 -21.13 -9.97 15.06
C THR A 447 -22.47 -9.72 14.41
N ASP A 448 -23.43 -10.51 14.84
CA ASP A 448 -24.86 -10.20 14.77
C ASP A 448 -25.09 -8.88 15.52
N THR A 449 -25.01 -7.77 14.81
CA THR A 449 -25.40 -6.46 15.34
C THR A 449 -26.92 -6.39 15.27
N GLY A 450 -27.55 -6.93 16.32
CA GLY A 450 -28.95 -6.68 16.59
C GLY A 450 -29.26 -5.19 16.55
N ASP A 451 -30.31 -4.89 15.84
CA ASP A 451 -30.99 -3.62 15.66
C ASP A 451 -31.04 -2.79 16.97
N ALA A 452 -30.13 -1.83 17.11
CA ALA A 452 -30.24 -0.79 18.14
C ALA A 452 -30.78 0.47 17.46
N ALA A 453 -32.10 0.62 17.49
CA ALA A 453 -32.80 1.81 17.06
C ALA A 453 -32.27 3.05 17.80
N ALA A 454 -31.84 4.05 17.05
CA ALA A 454 -31.48 5.36 17.59
C ALA A 454 -32.69 6.04 18.25
N PRO A 455 -32.51 6.70 19.40
CA PRO A 455 -33.61 7.42 20.04
C PRO A 455 -33.99 8.67 19.23
N PRO A 456 -35.28 9.09 19.27
CA PRO A 456 -35.77 10.22 18.50
C PRO A 456 -35.20 11.54 19.01
N VAL A 457 -34.77 12.37 18.08
CA VAL A 457 -34.34 13.76 18.36
C VAL A 457 -35.59 14.59 18.68
N GLU A 458 -35.71 15.06 19.93
CA GLU A 458 -36.70 16.04 20.34
C GLU A 458 -36.37 17.42 19.74
N THR A 459 -37.20 17.88 18.85
CA THR A 459 -37.19 19.26 18.36
C THR A 459 -37.89 20.16 19.38
N SER A 460 -37.11 20.89 20.16
CA SER A 460 -37.61 21.96 21.02
C SER A 460 -37.90 23.21 20.17
N THR A 461 -39.17 23.46 19.89
CA THR A 461 -39.66 24.74 19.41
C THR A 461 -39.89 25.67 20.56
N THR A 462 -39.01 26.67 20.74
CA THR A 462 -39.30 27.81 21.63
C THR A 462 -39.95 28.92 20.80
N HIS A 463 -41.24 29.15 21.05
CA HIS A 463 -41.93 30.38 20.68
C HIS A 463 -41.38 31.54 21.54
N ALA A 464 -40.90 32.60 20.90
CA ALA A 464 -40.75 33.90 21.50
C ALA A 464 -41.90 34.77 21.02
N GLY A 465 -42.79 35.12 21.93
CA GLY A 465 -43.75 36.19 21.81
C GLY A 465 -43.34 37.43 22.55
N ALA A 466 -43.72 38.56 21.99
CA ALA A 466 -43.65 39.96 22.37
C ALA A 466 -42.37 40.70 21.97
#